data_b28d23561a6c11956c4c7fc39cbd9346
#
_entry.id   b28d23561a6c11956c4c7fc39cbd9346
#
_cell.length_a   1.000
_cell.length_b   1.000
_cell.length_c   1.000
_cell.angle_alpha   90.00
_cell.angle_beta   90.00
_cell.angle_gamma   90.00
#
_symmetry.space_group_name_H-M   'P 1'
#
loop_
_entity.id
_entity.type
_entity.pdbx_description
1 polymer ?
#
loop_
_entity_poly.entity_id
_entity_poly.type
_entity_poly.pdbx_seq_one_letter_code
_entity_poly.pdbx_strand_id
1 'polypeptide(L)'
;MSRGKLIIISAPSGTGKSTIIGWLMKEHPELNLAFSISCTSRPPRGTEQNGVEYFFLTPEEFRQRIENDEFLEYEEVYEGRFYGTLKAQVERQLEAGQNVVFDVDVKGGVNIKNYYGDEAMSLLIQPPSIAELRKRLEGRGTDAPEVIDQRIARAEFELTFADKFDKIVVNDDLAQAKADALELVKDFLTTSL
;
A
#
# COMPACT_ATOMS: atom_id res chain seq x y z
N MET A 1 14.81 21.68 1.94
CA MET A 1 14.64 20.41 1.24
C MET A 1 13.33 20.50 0.48
N SER A 2 13.25 19.92 -0.72
CA SER A 2 11.98 19.85 -1.43
C SER A 2 10.99 18.95 -0.68
N ARG A 3 9.70 19.25 -0.76
CA ARG A 3 8.63 18.39 -0.25
C ARG A 3 8.72 17.02 -0.93
N GLY A 4 8.52 15.95 -0.17
CA GLY A 4 8.47 14.59 -0.71
C GLY A 4 7.21 14.35 -1.54
N LYS A 5 7.13 13.19 -2.19
CA LYS A 5 5.99 12.73 -2.99
C LYS A 5 5.42 11.42 -2.46
N LEU A 6 4.24 11.05 -2.93
CA LEU A 6 3.58 9.81 -2.51
C LEU A 6 3.67 8.74 -3.60
N ILE A 7 3.93 7.50 -3.16
CA ILE A 7 3.92 6.32 -4.01
C ILE A 7 2.93 5.33 -3.43
N ILE A 8 1.83 5.12 -4.13
CA ILE A 8 0.75 4.24 -3.71
C ILE A 8 0.90 2.94 -4.48
N ILE A 9 1.10 1.83 -3.78
CA ILE A 9 1.26 0.51 -4.40
C ILE A 9 0.15 -0.40 -3.91
N SER A 10 -0.65 -0.88 -4.86
CA SER A 10 -1.70 -1.85 -4.62
C SER A 10 -1.47 -3.10 -5.46
N ALA A 11 -1.95 -4.23 -4.99
CA ALA A 11 -1.84 -5.49 -5.71
C ALA A 11 -2.76 -6.54 -5.10
N PRO A 12 -3.29 -7.47 -5.88
CA PRO A 12 -3.90 -8.67 -5.35
C PRO A 12 -2.93 -9.48 -4.49
N SER A 13 -3.47 -10.18 -3.49
CA SER A 13 -2.67 -11.05 -2.62
C SER A 13 -1.93 -12.10 -3.44
N GLY A 14 -0.63 -12.24 -3.20
CA GLY A 14 0.20 -13.23 -3.89
C GLY A 14 0.91 -12.75 -5.15
N THR A 15 0.77 -11.49 -5.54
CA THR A 15 1.42 -10.92 -6.73
C THR A 15 2.85 -10.44 -6.51
N GLY A 16 3.39 -10.50 -5.30
CA GLY A 16 4.78 -10.09 -5.01
C GLY A 16 4.94 -8.63 -4.56
N LYS A 17 3.86 -7.90 -4.24
CA LYS A 17 3.88 -6.51 -3.80
C LYS A 17 4.91 -6.23 -2.70
N SER A 18 4.82 -6.93 -1.57
CA SER A 18 5.72 -6.72 -0.43
C SER A 18 7.19 -7.01 -0.76
N THR A 19 7.45 -7.94 -1.68
CA THR A 19 8.80 -8.23 -2.15
C THR A 19 9.37 -7.08 -2.97
N ILE A 20 8.56 -6.47 -3.85
CA ILE A 20 8.98 -5.34 -4.67
C ILE A 20 9.19 -4.10 -3.80
N ILE A 21 8.24 -3.78 -2.90
CA ILE A 21 8.36 -2.64 -1.99
C ILE A 21 9.60 -2.79 -1.10
N GLY A 22 9.78 -3.95 -0.46
CA GLY A 22 10.93 -4.21 0.41
C GLY A 22 12.25 -4.09 -0.34
N TRP A 23 12.32 -4.55 -1.59
CA TRP A 23 13.49 -4.41 -2.44
C TRP A 23 13.77 -2.95 -2.80
N LEU A 24 12.76 -2.17 -3.21
CA LEU A 24 12.92 -0.74 -3.50
C LEU A 24 13.48 0.02 -2.30
N MET A 25 12.92 -0.23 -1.11
CA MET A 25 13.35 0.47 0.11
C MET A 25 14.75 0.07 0.57
N LYS A 26 15.12 -1.20 0.39
CA LYS A 26 16.40 -1.72 0.87
C LYS A 26 17.56 -1.43 -0.07
N GLU A 27 17.34 -1.68 -1.36
CA GLU A 27 18.42 -1.60 -2.36
C GLU A 27 18.54 -0.22 -3.03
N HIS A 28 17.53 0.66 -2.82
CA HIS A 28 17.48 2.00 -3.42
C HIS A 28 17.26 3.11 -2.36
N PRO A 29 18.19 3.25 -1.38
CA PRO A 29 18.09 4.28 -0.34
C PRO A 29 18.10 5.72 -0.91
N GLU A 30 18.62 5.91 -2.13
CA GLU A 30 18.61 7.20 -2.83
C GLU A 30 17.19 7.72 -3.12
N LEU A 31 16.18 6.84 -3.14
CA LEU A 31 14.78 7.22 -3.33
C LEU A 31 14.15 7.85 -2.09
N ASN A 32 14.83 7.80 -0.94
CA ASN A 32 14.35 8.31 0.35
C ASN A 32 12.93 7.87 0.68
N LEU A 33 12.62 6.59 0.46
CA LEU A 33 11.31 5.99 0.70
C LEU A 33 11.09 5.72 2.18
N ALA A 34 9.92 6.10 2.69
CA ALA A 34 9.48 5.77 4.03
C ALA A 34 8.05 5.22 3.99
N PHE A 35 7.76 4.18 4.78
CA PHE A 35 6.39 3.70 4.90
C PHE A 35 5.48 4.74 5.57
N SER A 36 4.24 4.80 5.10
CA SER A 36 3.15 5.40 5.86
C SER A 36 2.81 4.47 7.03
N ILE A 37 3.01 4.94 8.26
CA ILE A 37 2.67 4.18 9.45
C ILE A 37 1.19 4.39 9.76
N SER A 38 0.41 3.31 9.67
CA SER A 38 -1.04 3.34 9.93
C SER A 38 -1.34 3.43 11.43
N CYS A 39 -2.53 3.94 11.76
CA CYS A 39 -3.11 3.85 13.08
C CYS A 39 -3.95 2.58 13.21
N THR A 40 -4.08 2.07 14.43
CA THR A 40 -4.99 0.97 14.75
C THR A 40 -5.57 1.13 16.15
N SER A 41 -6.82 0.68 16.33
CA SER A 41 -7.47 0.65 17.64
C SER A 41 -7.30 -0.67 18.38
N ARG A 42 -6.61 -1.67 17.77
CA ARG A 42 -6.26 -2.87 18.52
C ARG A 42 -5.06 -2.62 19.44
N PRO A 43 -4.96 -3.34 20.55
CA PRO A 43 -3.76 -3.28 21.38
C PRO A 43 -2.52 -3.81 20.65
N PRO A 44 -1.32 -3.35 21.02
CA PRO A 44 -0.05 -3.90 20.52
C PRO A 44 0.04 -5.42 20.76
N ARG A 45 0.72 -6.13 19.85
CA ARG A 45 1.00 -7.56 19.96
C ARG A 45 2.48 -7.78 20.16
N GLY A 46 2.83 -8.66 21.09
CA GLY A 46 4.23 -9.03 21.33
C GLY A 46 5.12 -7.81 21.60
N THR A 47 6.07 -7.56 20.70
CA THR A 47 7.07 -6.48 20.81
C THR A 47 6.74 -5.25 19.97
N GLU A 48 5.52 -5.14 19.42
CA GLU A 48 5.10 -3.98 18.62
C GLU A 48 5.18 -2.69 19.45
N GLN A 49 5.73 -1.64 18.83
CA GLN A 49 5.93 -0.34 19.47
C GLN A 49 5.12 0.75 18.80
N ASN A 50 4.61 1.67 19.61
CA ASN A 50 3.86 2.82 19.11
C ASN A 50 4.75 3.71 18.24
N GLY A 51 4.27 4.02 17.03
CA GLY A 51 5.00 4.82 16.05
C GLY A 51 6.06 4.06 15.24
N VAL A 52 6.16 2.74 15.42
CA VAL A 52 7.05 1.85 14.65
C VAL A 52 6.22 0.99 13.71
N GLU A 53 5.47 0.02 14.24
CA GLU A 53 4.59 -0.82 13.42
C GLU A 53 3.25 -0.13 13.16
N TYR A 54 2.69 0.50 14.20
CA TYR A 54 1.43 1.24 14.17
C TYR A 54 1.48 2.42 15.15
N PHE A 55 0.60 3.40 14.93
CA PHE A 55 0.15 4.30 15.99
C PHE A 55 -1.06 3.65 16.67
N PHE A 56 -0.92 3.28 17.94
CA PHE A 56 -1.97 2.63 18.70
C PHE A 56 -2.87 3.67 19.36
N LEU A 57 -4.15 3.62 19.03
CA LEU A 57 -5.21 4.50 19.58
C LEU A 57 -6.23 3.64 20.33
N THR A 58 -7.01 4.25 21.22
CA THR A 58 -8.21 3.59 21.71
C THR A 58 -9.31 3.61 20.63
N PRO A 59 -10.33 2.71 20.69
CA PRO A 59 -11.47 2.79 19.78
C PRO A 59 -12.20 4.14 19.83
N GLU A 60 -12.29 4.75 21.00
CA GLU A 60 -12.91 6.07 21.23
C GLU A 60 -12.10 7.18 20.53
N GLU A 61 -10.78 7.20 20.74
CA GLU A 61 -9.88 8.16 20.07
C GLU A 61 -9.93 7.99 18.55
N PHE A 62 -10.02 6.74 18.07
CA PHE A 62 -10.10 6.48 16.64
C PHE A 62 -11.40 7.04 16.05
N ARG A 63 -12.55 6.80 16.69
CA ARG A 63 -13.86 7.33 16.26
C ARG A 63 -13.88 8.85 16.28
N GLN A 64 -13.33 9.48 17.32
CA GLN A 64 -13.24 10.94 17.41
C GLN A 64 -12.45 11.52 16.23
N ARG A 65 -11.36 10.86 15.81
CA ARG A 65 -10.57 11.30 14.65
C ARG A 65 -11.30 11.08 13.33
N ILE A 66 -12.16 10.05 13.22
CA ILE A 66 -13.06 9.87 12.08
C ILE A 66 -14.03 11.05 11.99
N GLU A 67 -14.69 11.41 13.11
CA GLU A 67 -15.63 12.54 13.17
C GLU A 67 -14.98 13.87 12.79
N ASN A 68 -13.70 14.03 13.11
CA ASN A 68 -12.90 15.21 12.77
C ASN A 68 -12.32 15.19 11.35
N ASP A 69 -12.62 14.17 10.52
CA ASP A 69 -12.08 13.98 9.17
C ASP A 69 -10.53 13.98 9.11
N GLU A 70 -9.89 13.36 10.11
CA GLU A 70 -8.42 13.33 10.22
C GLU A 70 -7.76 12.21 9.42
N PHE A 71 -8.51 11.22 8.93
CA PHE A 71 -7.99 10.09 8.17
C PHE A 71 -8.03 10.32 6.64
N LEU A 72 -6.99 9.86 5.94
CA LEU A 72 -6.99 9.71 4.48
C LEU A 72 -7.87 8.53 4.04
N GLU A 73 -7.78 7.45 4.78
CA GLU A 73 -8.55 6.22 4.63
C GLU A 73 -8.65 5.53 6.00
N TYR A 74 -9.70 4.80 6.21
CA TYR A 74 -9.84 3.92 7.37
C TYR A 74 -10.83 2.78 7.07
N GLU A 75 -10.69 1.69 7.81
CA GLU A 75 -11.56 0.52 7.72
C GLU A 75 -11.81 -0.05 9.12
N GLU A 76 -13.04 -0.42 9.40
CA GLU A 76 -13.40 -1.26 10.54
C GLU A 76 -13.38 -2.73 10.10
N VAL A 77 -12.30 -3.44 10.43
CA VAL A 77 -12.09 -4.84 10.02
C VAL A 77 -12.91 -5.81 10.87
N TYR A 78 -13.04 -5.51 12.15
CA TYR A 78 -13.92 -6.18 13.12
C TYR A 78 -14.51 -5.13 14.05
N GLU A 79 -15.62 -5.44 14.69
CA GLU A 79 -16.27 -4.53 15.63
C GLU A 79 -15.27 -3.91 16.64
N GLY A 80 -15.15 -2.59 16.62
CA GLY A 80 -14.21 -1.82 17.41
C GLY A 80 -12.74 -1.92 17.01
N ARG A 81 -12.39 -2.64 15.94
CA ARG A 81 -11.02 -2.76 15.44
C ARG A 81 -10.84 -2.00 14.13
N PHE A 82 -10.35 -0.80 14.26
CA PHE A 82 -10.09 0.10 13.16
C PHE A 82 -8.63 0.08 12.73
N TYR A 83 -8.41 0.33 11.46
CA TYR A 83 -7.12 0.66 10.85
C TYR A 83 -7.30 1.87 9.96
N GLY A 84 -6.30 2.73 9.86
CA GLY A 84 -6.38 3.90 8.98
C GLY A 84 -5.11 4.73 8.98
N THR A 85 -5.02 5.67 8.06
CA THR A 85 -3.86 6.53 7.88
C THR A 85 -4.22 7.98 8.14
N LEU A 86 -3.54 8.62 9.11
CA LEU A 86 -3.76 10.02 9.47
C LEU A 86 -3.14 10.97 8.44
N LYS A 87 -3.92 11.94 7.97
CA LYS A 87 -3.47 13.04 7.09
C LYS A 87 -2.24 13.76 7.66
N ALA A 88 -2.31 14.17 8.92
CA ALA A 88 -1.23 14.90 9.57
C ALA A 88 0.10 14.12 9.67
N GLN A 89 0.05 12.79 9.75
CA GLN A 89 1.25 11.97 9.78
C GLN A 89 1.95 11.96 8.42
N VAL A 90 1.18 11.79 7.36
CA VAL A 90 1.70 11.80 5.98
C VAL A 90 2.27 13.17 5.66
N GLU A 91 1.57 14.25 6.00
CA GLU A 91 2.05 15.62 5.79
C GLU A 91 3.41 15.87 6.45
N ARG A 92 3.60 15.45 7.70
CA ARG A 92 4.90 15.60 8.38
C ARG A 92 6.04 14.87 7.64
N GLN A 93 5.79 13.67 7.11
CA GLN A 93 6.78 12.94 6.34
C GLN A 93 7.12 13.66 5.03
N LEU A 94 6.12 14.14 4.30
CA LEU A 94 6.31 14.90 3.06
C LEU A 94 7.06 16.21 3.30
N GLU A 95 6.72 16.97 4.34
CA GLU A 95 7.40 18.20 4.73
C GLU A 95 8.86 17.96 5.15
N ALA A 96 9.15 16.80 5.74
CA ALA A 96 10.50 16.36 6.04
C ALA A 96 11.30 15.91 4.79
N GLY A 97 10.70 15.97 3.59
CA GLY A 97 11.32 15.57 2.32
C GLY A 97 11.36 14.05 2.10
N GLN A 98 10.63 13.27 2.90
CA GLN A 98 10.50 11.83 2.70
C GLN A 98 9.50 11.52 1.58
N ASN A 99 9.80 10.55 0.74
CA ASN A 99 8.84 10.01 -0.21
C ASN A 99 8.05 8.89 0.49
N VAL A 100 6.74 9.08 0.60
CA VAL A 100 5.89 8.18 1.41
C VAL A 100 5.32 7.06 0.56
N VAL A 101 5.57 5.82 0.98
CA VAL A 101 5.04 4.62 0.33
C VAL A 101 3.82 4.11 1.09
N PHE A 102 2.74 3.90 0.35
CA PHE A 102 1.53 3.25 0.82
C PHE A 102 1.44 1.82 0.28
N ASP A 103 1.29 0.87 1.18
CA ASP A 103 0.92 -0.53 0.87
C ASP A 103 -0.55 -0.71 1.27
N VAL A 104 -1.45 -0.44 0.34
CA VAL A 104 -2.91 -0.41 0.58
C VAL A 104 -3.66 -1.25 -0.46
N ASP A 105 -4.92 -1.56 -0.16
CA ASP A 105 -5.81 -2.16 -1.14
C ASP A 105 -6.18 -1.16 -2.26
N VAL A 106 -6.85 -1.66 -3.30
CA VAL A 106 -7.17 -0.84 -4.48
C VAL A 106 -8.12 0.32 -4.17
N LYS A 107 -9.04 0.15 -3.22
CA LYS A 107 -9.97 1.22 -2.82
C LYS A 107 -9.25 2.32 -2.06
N GLY A 108 -8.45 1.93 -1.08
CA GLY A 108 -7.59 2.85 -0.33
C GLY A 108 -6.64 3.60 -1.26
N GLY A 109 -6.03 2.88 -2.22
CA GLY A 109 -5.14 3.48 -3.21
C GLY A 109 -5.82 4.54 -4.07
N VAL A 110 -7.02 4.27 -4.57
CA VAL A 110 -7.81 5.25 -5.34
C VAL A 110 -8.20 6.46 -4.48
N ASN A 111 -8.60 6.26 -3.23
CA ASN A 111 -8.97 7.35 -2.33
C ASN A 111 -7.78 8.27 -2.03
N ILE A 112 -6.60 7.70 -1.74
CA ILE A 112 -5.39 8.47 -1.49
C ILE A 112 -4.97 9.24 -2.75
N LYS A 113 -5.02 8.59 -3.92
CA LYS A 113 -4.72 9.26 -5.20
C LYS A 113 -5.66 10.43 -5.46
N ASN A 114 -6.95 10.26 -5.24
CA ASN A 114 -7.94 11.34 -5.41
C ASN A 114 -7.68 12.53 -4.47
N TYR A 115 -7.17 12.27 -3.26
CA TYR A 115 -6.86 13.32 -2.30
C TYR A 115 -5.60 14.11 -2.67
N TYR A 116 -4.53 13.44 -3.09
CA TYR A 116 -3.23 14.07 -3.37
C TYR A 116 -3.02 14.46 -4.83
N GLY A 117 -3.85 13.97 -5.75
CA GLY A 117 -3.74 14.32 -7.17
C GLY A 117 -2.35 14.02 -7.75
N ASP A 118 -1.72 15.03 -8.32
CA ASP A 118 -0.42 14.90 -9.00
C ASP A 118 0.77 14.77 -8.04
N GLU A 119 0.60 15.05 -6.75
CA GLU A 119 1.62 14.76 -5.72
C GLU A 119 1.79 13.26 -5.44
N ALA A 120 0.89 12.42 -5.95
CA ALA A 120 0.88 10.98 -5.78
C ALA A 120 0.94 10.24 -7.11
N MET A 121 1.75 9.17 -7.18
CA MET A 121 1.68 8.16 -8.23
C MET A 121 1.03 6.89 -7.69
N SER A 122 0.01 6.40 -8.36
CA SER A 122 -0.62 5.11 -8.04
C SER A 122 -0.14 4.01 -9.00
N LEU A 123 0.36 2.92 -8.42
CA LEU A 123 0.93 1.77 -9.11
C LEU A 123 0.16 0.51 -8.74
N LEU A 124 -0.39 -0.19 -9.72
CA LEU A 124 -0.98 -1.50 -9.54
C LEU A 124 -0.01 -2.59 -9.99
N ILE A 125 0.36 -3.49 -9.09
CA ILE A 125 1.11 -4.70 -9.46
C ILE A 125 0.10 -5.81 -9.71
N GLN A 126 0.14 -6.40 -10.90
CA GLN A 126 -0.78 -7.47 -11.28
C GLN A 126 -0.03 -8.73 -11.71
N PRO A 127 -0.64 -9.92 -11.54
CA PRO A 127 -0.09 -11.15 -12.10
C PRO A 127 -0.26 -11.15 -13.62
N PRO A 128 0.48 -11.97 -14.37
CA PRO A 128 0.31 -12.10 -15.82
C PRO A 128 -1.06 -12.65 -16.20
N SER A 129 -1.65 -13.47 -15.32
CA SER A 129 -3.02 -13.98 -15.45
C SER A 129 -3.56 -14.47 -14.12
N ILE A 130 -4.90 -14.61 -14.04
CA ILE A 130 -5.56 -15.24 -12.86
C ILE A 130 -5.15 -16.70 -12.73
N ALA A 131 -4.96 -17.43 -13.82
CA ALA A 131 -4.51 -18.81 -13.80
C ALA A 131 -3.10 -18.94 -13.18
N GLU A 132 -2.20 -18.03 -13.50
CA GLU A 132 -0.85 -18.01 -12.93
C GLU A 132 -0.89 -17.62 -11.43
N LEU A 133 -1.74 -16.67 -11.05
CA LEU A 133 -1.94 -16.32 -9.64
C LEU A 133 -2.42 -17.53 -8.84
N ARG A 134 -3.37 -18.29 -9.37
CA ARG A 134 -3.87 -19.51 -8.74
C ARG A 134 -2.74 -20.53 -8.50
N LYS A 135 -1.93 -20.80 -9.52
CA LYS A 135 -0.78 -21.70 -9.39
C LYS A 135 0.20 -21.25 -8.30
N ARG A 136 0.46 -19.93 -8.22
CA ARG A 136 1.35 -19.36 -7.19
C ARG A 136 0.79 -19.54 -5.78
N LEU A 137 -0.52 -19.37 -5.61
CA LEU A 137 -1.20 -19.57 -4.32
C LEU A 137 -1.21 -21.06 -3.93
N GLU A 138 -1.52 -21.97 -4.85
CA GLU A 138 -1.49 -23.41 -4.65
C GLU A 138 -0.07 -23.90 -4.33
N GLY A 139 0.93 -23.40 -5.05
CA GLY A 139 2.34 -23.79 -4.88
C GLY A 139 2.94 -23.41 -3.52
N ARG A 140 2.34 -22.48 -2.78
CA ARG A 140 2.74 -22.13 -1.40
C ARG A 140 2.38 -23.22 -0.39
N GLY A 141 1.33 -24.00 -0.66
CA GLY A 141 0.88 -25.09 0.21
C GLY A 141 0.39 -24.66 1.59
N THR A 142 0.10 -23.36 1.78
CA THR A 142 -0.28 -22.76 3.07
C THR A 142 -1.78 -22.60 3.26
N ASP A 143 -2.54 -22.57 2.17
CA ASP A 143 -3.97 -22.27 2.18
C ASP A 143 -4.79 -23.48 1.71
N ALA A 144 -5.97 -23.67 2.30
CA ALA A 144 -6.95 -24.64 1.84
C ALA A 144 -7.55 -24.19 0.47
N PRO A 145 -8.05 -25.14 -0.36
CA PRO A 145 -8.62 -24.81 -1.68
C PRO A 145 -9.69 -23.72 -1.65
N GLU A 146 -10.56 -23.74 -0.64
CA GLU A 146 -11.65 -22.76 -0.47
C GLU A 146 -11.10 -21.35 -0.20
N VAL A 147 -9.98 -21.25 0.53
CA VAL A 147 -9.30 -19.98 0.79
C VAL A 147 -8.65 -19.45 -0.48
N ILE A 148 -8.08 -20.33 -1.30
CA ILE A 148 -7.51 -19.98 -2.61
C ILE A 148 -8.61 -19.44 -3.51
N ASP A 149 -9.78 -20.09 -3.58
CA ASP A 149 -10.92 -19.63 -4.38
C ASP A 149 -11.40 -18.24 -3.96
N GLN A 150 -11.47 -17.98 -2.65
CA GLN A 150 -11.81 -16.64 -2.12
C GLN A 150 -10.76 -15.59 -2.51
N ARG A 151 -9.47 -15.94 -2.46
CA ARG A 151 -8.39 -15.02 -2.86
C ARG A 151 -8.41 -14.72 -4.35
N ILE A 152 -8.72 -15.71 -5.19
CA ILE A 152 -8.86 -15.52 -6.63
C ILE A 152 -10.05 -14.62 -6.95
N ALA A 153 -11.22 -14.86 -6.35
CA ALA A 153 -12.39 -14.00 -6.54
C ALA A 153 -12.11 -12.55 -6.11
N ARG A 154 -11.39 -12.37 -5.00
CA ARG A 154 -10.95 -11.04 -4.56
C ARG A 154 -9.98 -10.40 -5.54
N ALA A 155 -9.01 -11.16 -6.07
CA ALA A 155 -8.06 -10.67 -7.05
C ALA A 155 -8.74 -10.23 -8.36
N GLU A 156 -9.72 -11.00 -8.85
CA GLU A 156 -10.53 -10.62 -10.02
C GLU A 156 -11.25 -9.29 -9.76
N PHE A 157 -11.85 -9.11 -8.59
CA PHE A 157 -12.48 -7.84 -8.19
C PHE A 157 -11.46 -6.70 -8.13
N GLU A 158 -10.31 -6.90 -7.48
CA GLU A 158 -9.27 -5.87 -7.34
C GLU A 158 -8.70 -5.44 -8.70
N LEU A 159 -8.54 -6.36 -9.64
CA LEU A 159 -8.08 -6.07 -11.01
C LEU A 159 -9.08 -5.24 -11.83
N THR A 160 -10.36 -5.20 -11.48
CA THR A 160 -11.34 -4.30 -12.12
C THR A 160 -11.03 -2.81 -11.88
N PHE A 161 -10.15 -2.50 -10.93
CA PHE A 161 -9.72 -1.13 -10.64
C PHE A 161 -8.49 -0.70 -11.44
N ALA A 162 -7.96 -1.53 -12.34
CA ALA A 162 -6.72 -1.27 -13.06
C ALA A 162 -6.71 0.07 -13.84
N ASP A 163 -7.84 0.44 -14.43
CA ASP A 163 -8.04 1.69 -15.17
C ASP A 163 -8.03 2.95 -14.28
N LYS A 164 -8.07 2.78 -12.96
CA LYS A 164 -8.02 3.88 -11.98
C LYS A 164 -6.61 4.14 -11.42
N PHE A 165 -5.63 3.36 -11.84
CA PHE A 165 -4.24 3.51 -11.46
C PHE A 165 -3.44 4.20 -12.56
N ASP A 166 -2.49 5.06 -12.17
CA ASP A 166 -1.64 5.79 -13.12
C ASP A 166 -0.72 4.84 -13.90
N LYS A 167 -0.24 3.79 -13.23
CA LYS A 167 0.72 2.83 -13.78
C LYS A 167 0.39 1.40 -13.38
N ILE A 168 0.78 0.47 -14.27
CA ILE A 168 0.62 -0.98 -14.04
C ILE A 168 1.99 -1.64 -14.24
N VAL A 169 2.35 -2.53 -13.31
CA VAL A 169 3.50 -3.44 -13.44
C VAL A 169 2.98 -4.86 -13.44
N VAL A 170 3.29 -5.61 -14.49
CA VAL A 170 2.97 -7.04 -14.57
C VAL A 170 4.12 -7.85 -13.97
N ASN A 171 3.86 -8.55 -12.87
CA ASN A 171 4.84 -9.44 -12.26
C ASN A 171 4.72 -10.85 -12.82
N ASP A 172 5.23 -11.04 -14.02
CA ASP A 172 5.49 -12.35 -14.62
C ASP A 172 6.87 -12.86 -14.19
N ASP A 173 7.90 -12.07 -14.45
CA ASP A 173 9.25 -12.22 -13.91
C ASP A 173 9.51 -11.18 -12.83
N LEU A 174 9.94 -11.61 -11.64
CA LEU A 174 10.13 -10.72 -10.50
C LEU A 174 11.28 -9.73 -10.71
N ALA A 175 12.35 -10.12 -11.43
CA ALA A 175 13.47 -9.23 -11.67
C ALA A 175 13.07 -8.10 -12.63
N GLN A 176 12.30 -8.43 -13.67
CA GLN A 176 11.76 -7.45 -14.59
C GLN A 176 10.74 -6.54 -13.88
N ALA A 177 9.83 -7.09 -13.11
CA ALA A 177 8.83 -6.30 -12.35
C ALA A 177 9.48 -5.32 -11.36
N LYS A 178 10.59 -5.71 -10.72
CA LYS A 178 11.40 -4.81 -9.89
C LYS A 178 12.01 -3.67 -10.70
N ALA A 179 12.59 -3.98 -11.86
CA ALA A 179 13.20 -2.98 -12.75
C ALA A 179 12.16 -1.99 -13.26
N ASP A 180 10.99 -2.48 -13.70
CA ASP A 180 9.89 -1.63 -14.18
C ASP A 180 9.36 -0.73 -13.08
N ALA A 181 9.14 -1.27 -11.87
CA ALA A 181 8.69 -0.48 -10.72
C ALA A 181 9.71 0.60 -10.34
N LEU A 182 11.00 0.27 -10.36
CA LEU A 182 12.09 1.23 -10.08
C LEU A 182 12.11 2.38 -11.09
N GLU A 183 12.01 2.07 -12.36
CA GLU A 183 11.99 3.07 -13.43
C GLU A 183 10.81 4.04 -13.25
N LEU A 184 9.60 3.51 -13.06
CA LEU A 184 8.40 4.31 -12.85
C LEU A 184 8.50 5.20 -11.61
N VAL A 185 9.03 4.68 -10.50
CA VAL A 185 9.23 5.44 -9.27
C VAL A 185 10.27 6.55 -9.48
N LYS A 186 11.42 6.26 -10.13
CA LYS A 186 12.45 7.26 -10.41
C LYS A 186 11.93 8.38 -11.31
N ASP A 187 11.23 8.02 -12.37
CA ASP A 187 10.66 8.99 -13.31
C ASP A 187 9.68 9.93 -12.59
N PHE A 188 8.79 9.37 -11.76
CA PHE A 188 7.84 10.17 -10.99
C PHE A 188 8.54 11.10 -10.00
N LEU A 189 9.54 10.61 -9.27
CA LEU A 189 10.24 11.42 -8.25
C LEU A 189 11.08 12.55 -8.87
N THR A 190 11.60 12.36 -10.08
CA THR A 190 12.43 13.37 -10.79
C THR A 190 11.61 14.36 -11.60
N THR A 191 10.37 14.07 -11.93
CA THR A 191 9.47 15.00 -12.64
C THR A 191 9.14 16.18 -11.73
N SER A 192 9.34 17.42 -12.19
CA SER A 192 8.89 18.62 -11.50
C SER A 192 7.35 18.69 -11.58
N LEU A 193 6.70 18.97 -10.45
CA LEU A 193 5.26 19.22 -10.37
C LEU A 193 4.94 20.64 -10.88
#